data_2a5bc5d21b6f194dd18d8223f26681e4
#
_entry.id   2a5bc5d21b6f194dd18d8223f26681e4
#
_cell.length_a   1.000
_cell.length_b   1.000
_cell.length_c   1.000
_cell.angle_alpha   90.00
_cell.angle_beta   90.00
_cell.angle_gamma   90.00
#
_symmetry.space_group_name_H-M   'P 1'
#
loop_
_entity.id
_entity.type
_entity.pdbx_description
1 polymer ?
#
loop_
_entity_poly.entity_id
_entity_poly.type
_entity_poly.pdbx_seq_one_letter_code
_entity_poly.pdbx_strand_id
1 'polypeptide(L)'
;MEDLFADIPSDVRFKGELPLPAPQSEEEIIRDARRLLGANADMGSRPSFLGAGLYRNYVPAAVFQLVTRGEFLTAYTPYQPEVSQGMLQAMWEFQTLISELVGLPIANLSLYDGSTAAAEALTCAVRVHNRKASQPNTVYVSALTPPDKLSVMHNYCQ
;
A
#
# COMPACT_ATOMS: atom_id res chain seq x y z
N MET A 1 -23.11 -18.87 24.83
CA MET A 1 -21.95 -18.08 24.30
C MET A 1 -20.65 -18.51 24.98
N GLU A 2 -20.64 -18.82 26.27
CA GLU A 2 -19.47 -19.32 26.99
C GLU A 2 -18.86 -20.59 26.37
N ASP A 3 -19.71 -21.49 25.88
CA ASP A 3 -19.29 -22.76 25.26
C ASP A 3 -18.42 -22.57 24.01
N LEU A 4 -18.55 -21.41 23.32
CA LEU A 4 -17.74 -21.05 22.14
C LEU A 4 -16.28 -20.78 22.49
N PHE A 5 -15.97 -20.58 23.76
CA PHE A 5 -14.63 -20.29 24.27
C PHE A 5 -14.05 -21.44 25.10
N ALA A 6 -14.67 -22.61 25.04
CA ALA A 6 -14.24 -23.77 25.82
C ALA A 6 -12.84 -24.26 25.44
N ASP A 7 -12.43 -24.05 24.19
CA ASP A 7 -11.11 -24.44 23.67
C ASP A 7 -9.97 -23.51 24.15
N ILE A 8 -10.30 -22.36 24.75
CA ILE A 8 -9.28 -21.43 25.25
C ILE A 8 -8.85 -21.87 26.65
N PRO A 9 -7.57 -22.18 26.89
CA PRO A 9 -7.09 -22.53 28.21
C PRO A 9 -7.41 -21.45 29.25
N SER A 10 -7.80 -21.88 30.45
CA SER A 10 -8.33 -20.99 31.48
C SER A 10 -7.32 -19.98 32.04
N ASP A 11 -6.05 -20.26 31.90
CA ASP A 11 -4.90 -19.43 32.30
C ASP A 11 -4.60 -18.28 31.32
N VAL A 12 -4.95 -18.45 30.03
CA VAL A 12 -4.78 -17.40 29.02
C VAL A 12 -6.08 -16.69 28.69
N ARG A 13 -7.22 -17.21 29.16
CA ARG A 13 -8.51 -16.60 28.94
C ARG A 13 -8.67 -15.34 29.77
N PHE A 14 -8.88 -14.21 29.11
CA PHE A 14 -9.16 -12.93 29.78
C PHE A 14 -10.51 -12.98 30.50
N LYS A 15 -10.51 -12.66 31.81
CA LYS A 15 -11.69 -12.76 32.70
C LYS A 15 -12.16 -11.41 33.24
N GLY A 16 -11.82 -10.33 32.61
CA GLY A 16 -12.18 -9.00 33.03
C GLY A 16 -12.92 -8.20 31.98
N GLU A 17 -13.26 -6.98 32.29
CA GLU A 17 -13.68 -5.99 31.30
C GLU A 17 -12.46 -5.40 30.61
N LEU A 18 -12.53 -5.20 29.30
CA LEU A 18 -11.48 -4.54 28.57
C LEU A 18 -11.38 -3.07 29.06
N PRO A 19 -10.19 -2.55 29.36
CA PRO A 19 -10.02 -1.16 29.78
C PRO A 19 -10.16 -0.19 28.60
N LEU A 20 -11.31 -0.23 27.96
CA LEU A 20 -11.66 0.64 26.84
C LEU A 20 -12.48 1.82 27.34
N PRO A 21 -12.32 3.02 26.77
CA PRO A 21 -13.21 4.13 27.05
C PRO A 21 -14.65 3.78 26.68
N ALA A 22 -15.61 4.44 27.30
CA ALA A 22 -17.00 4.30 26.97
C ALA A 22 -17.27 4.62 25.48
N PRO A 23 -18.26 3.97 24.85
CA PRO A 23 -18.61 4.25 23.46
C PRO A 23 -19.07 5.71 23.34
N GLN A 24 -18.67 6.32 22.23
CA GLN A 24 -19.05 7.70 21.88
C GLN A 24 -20.00 7.68 20.69
N SER A 25 -20.81 8.72 20.56
CA SER A 25 -21.61 8.96 19.37
C SER A 25 -20.72 9.36 18.19
N GLU A 26 -21.21 9.18 16.96
CA GLU A 26 -20.49 9.59 15.75
C GLU A 26 -20.12 11.08 15.78
N GLU A 27 -21.02 11.93 16.27
CA GLU A 27 -20.77 13.38 16.40
C GLU A 27 -19.60 13.67 17.36
N GLU A 28 -19.54 12.98 18.49
CA GLU A 28 -18.45 13.14 19.46
C GLU A 28 -17.11 12.67 18.87
N ILE A 29 -17.09 11.53 18.18
CA ILE A 29 -15.91 11.01 17.50
C ILE A 29 -15.40 12.00 16.44
N ILE A 30 -16.31 12.54 15.60
CA ILE A 30 -15.94 13.52 14.56
C ILE A 30 -15.38 14.79 15.20
N ARG A 31 -16.00 15.28 16.26
CA ARG A 31 -15.52 16.46 16.98
C ARG A 31 -14.12 16.25 17.58
N ASP A 32 -13.90 15.11 18.22
CA ASP A 32 -12.61 14.77 18.83
C ASP A 32 -11.53 14.53 17.77
N ALA A 33 -11.86 13.86 16.68
CA ALA A 33 -10.96 13.68 15.54
C ALA A 33 -10.55 15.05 14.94
N ARG A 34 -11.48 15.94 14.71
CA ARG A 34 -11.19 17.30 14.21
C ARG A 34 -10.30 18.07 15.17
N ARG A 35 -10.54 17.98 16.47
CA ARG A 35 -9.71 18.64 17.49
C ARG A 35 -8.28 18.11 17.49
N LEU A 36 -8.10 16.80 17.46
CA LEU A 36 -6.78 16.16 17.44
C LEU A 36 -6.03 16.45 16.13
N LEU A 37 -6.69 16.26 15.01
CA LEU A 37 -6.09 16.49 13.69
C LEU A 37 -5.81 17.96 13.42
N GLY A 38 -6.64 18.86 13.95
CA GLY A 38 -6.46 20.30 13.83
C GLY A 38 -5.23 20.85 14.55
N ALA A 39 -4.60 20.05 15.42
CA ALA A 39 -3.31 20.39 16.02
C ALA A 39 -2.12 20.18 15.06
N ASN A 40 -2.31 19.48 13.96
CA ASN A 40 -1.26 19.26 12.96
C ASN A 40 -1.11 20.48 12.05
N ALA A 41 0.12 20.74 11.64
CA ALA A 41 0.42 21.69 10.56
C ALA A 41 0.43 20.94 9.24
N ASP A 42 -0.66 20.98 8.49
CA ASP A 42 -0.79 20.29 7.22
C ASP A 42 -0.26 21.13 6.03
N MET A 43 0.07 20.44 4.92
CA MET A 43 0.54 21.10 3.70
C MET A 43 -0.56 21.85 2.94
N GLY A 44 -1.81 21.76 3.33
CA GLY A 44 -2.92 22.57 2.80
C GLY A 44 -2.88 23.98 3.32
N SER A 45 -2.49 24.15 4.59
CA SER A 45 -2.43 25.42 5.29
C SER A 45 -1.05 26.10 5.24
N ARG A 46 0.03 25.34 5.02
CA ARG A 46 1.40 25.85 5.04
C ARG A 46 2.25 25.23 3.93
N PRO A 47 3.21 25.99 3.35
CA PRO A 47 4.20 25.38 2.45
C PRO A 47 5.14 24.46 3.24
N SER A 48 5.48 23.31 2.65
CA SER A 48 6.45 22.37 3.22
C SER A 48 7.71 22.36 2.39
N PHE A 49 8.86 22.48 3.06
CA PHE A 49 10.19 22.35 2.48
C PHE A 49 10.94 21.12 3.02
N LEU A 50 10.25 20.17 3.62
CA LEU A 50 10.85 18.97 4.21
C LEU A 50 11.52 18.07 3.17
N GLY A 51 10.96 17.95 1.96
CA GLY A 51 11.46 17.04 0.95
C GLY A 51 11.29 15.57 1.36
N ALA A 52 12.31 14.74 1.13
CA ALA A 52 12.35 13.34 1.55
C ALA A 52 11.16 12.49 1.10
N GLY A 53 10.62 12.76 -0.10
CA GLY A 53 9.46 12.04 -0.64
C GLY A 53 8.10 12.61 -0.23
N LEU A 54 8.05 13.61 0.65
CA LEU A 54 6.82 14.28 1.06
C LEU A 54 6.55 15.50 0.18
N TYR A 55 5.88 15.27 -0.95
CA TYR A 55 5.55 16.30 -1.91
C TYR A 55 4.05 16.50 -1.99
N ARG A 56 3.64 17.76 -2.18
CA ARG A 56 2.24 18.08 -2.40
C ARG A 56 1.83 17.71 -3.82
N ASN A 57 0.97 16.70 -3.94
CA ASN A 57 0.39 16.31 -5.21
C ASN A 57 -1.06 16.82 -5.30
N TYR A 58 -1.43 17.34 -6.45
CA TYR A 58 -2.81 17.72 -6.71
C TYR A 58 -3.60 16.46 -7.12
N VAL A 59 -4.68 16.18 -6.40
CA VAL A 59 -5.61 15.10 -6.73
C VAL A 59 -6.93 15.75 -7.17
N PRO A 60 -7.32 15.63 -8.45
CA PRO A 60 -8.59 16.16 -8.93
C PRO A 60 -9.79 15.57 -8.19
N ALA A 61 -10.82 16.38 -7.94
CA ALA A 61 -12.04 15.93 -7.26
C ALA A 61 -12.72 14.73 -7.98
N ALA A 62 -12.60 14.67 -9.31
CA ALA A 62 -13.11 13.56 -10.11
C ALA A 62 -12.54 12.19 -9.68
N VAL A 63 -11.30 12.14 -9.19
CA VAL A 63 -10.68 10.88 -8.73
C VAL A 63 -11.48 10.30 -7.57
N PHE A 64 -11.83 11.11 -6.57
CA PHE A 64 -12.63 10.65 -5.43
C PHE A 64 -14.02 10.17 -5.84
N GLN A 65 -14.65 10.83 -6.81
CA GLN A 65 -15.95 10.41 -7.35
C GLN A 65 -15.86 9.06 -8.09
N LEU A 66 -14.80 8.85 -8.83
CA LEU A 66 -14.60 7.62 -9.60
C LEU A 66 -14.25 6.43 -8.70
N VAL A 67 -13.33 6.58 -7.75
CA VAL A 67 -12.90 5.46 -6.90
C VAL A 67 -13.96 5.00 -5.91
N THR A 68 -14.95 5.82 -5.61
CA THR A 68 -16.10 5.46 -4.75
C THR A 68 -17.26 4.82 -5.49
N ARG A 69 -17.17 4.63 -6.80
CA ARG A 69 -18.20 3.94 -7.57
C ARG A 69 -18.24 2.47 -7.19
N GLY A 70 -19.46 1.91 -7.12
CA GLY A 70 -19.67 0.52 -6.72
C GLY A 70 -18.93 -0.50 -7.57
N GLU A 71 -18.71 -0.20 -8.83
CA GLU A 71 -17.97 -1.05 -9.77
C GLU A 71 -16.51 -1.29 -9.36
N PHE A 72 -15.91 -0.32 -8.66
CA PHE A 72 -14.53 -0.41 -8.15
C PHE A 72 -14.48 -0.76 -6.66
N LEU A 73 -15.33 -0.13 -5.86
CA LEU A 73 -15.30 -0.22 -4.40
C LEU A 73 -15.63 -1.62 -3.88
N THR A 74 -16.51 -2.35 -4.56
CA THR A 74 -16.96 -3.70 -4.17
C THR A 74 -16.06 -4.82 -4.69
N ALA A 75 -15.15 -4.55 -5.60
CA ALA A 75 -14.20 -5.52 -6.12
C ALA A 75 -13.03 -5.68 -5.13
N TYR A 76 -13.10 -6.70 -4.28
CA TYR A 76 -12.00 -7.03 -3.38
C TYR A 76 -10.76 -7.46 -4.16
N THR A 77 -10.92 -8.48 -4.99
CA THR A 77 -9.88 -8.98 -5.91
C THR A 77 -10.59 -9.60 -7.10
N PRO A 78 -10.11 -9.39 -8.33
CA PRO A 78 -10.78 -9.90 -9.54
C PRO A 78 -10.46 -11.38 -9.80
N TYR A 79 -10.74 -12.25 -8.84
CA TYR A 79 -10.54 -13.70 -8.99
C TYR A 79 -11.48 -14.33 -10.01
N GLN A 80 -12.70 -13.81 -10.11
CA GLN A 80 -13.70 -14.30 -11.06
C GLN A 80 -13.79 -13.32 -12.25
N PRO A 81 -13.17 -13.66 -13.39
CA PRO A 81 -13.16 -12.77 -14.55
C PRO A 81 -14.56 -12.43 -15.06
N GLU A 82 -15.52 -13.36 -14.89
CA GLU A 82 -16.90 -13.20 -15.35
C GLU A 82 -17.61 -12.01 -14.70
N VAL A 83 -17.29 -11.73 -13.43
CA VAL A 83 -17.90 -10.63 -12.64
C VAL A 83 -16.98 -9.42 -12.50
N SER A 84 -15.73 -9.53 -12.96
CA SER A 84 -14.70 -8.49 -12.79
C SER A 84 -14.17 -7.94 -14.12
N GLN A 85 -14.91 -8.09 -15.20
CA GLN A 85 -14.46 -7.73 -16.57
C GLN A 85 -14.05 -6.26 -16.70
N GLY A 86 -14.86 -5.35 -16.17
CA GLY A 86 -14.54 -3.91 -16.19
C GLY A 86 -13.30 -3.56 -15.38
N MET A 87 -13.11 -4.15 -14.22
CA MET A 87 -11.92 -3.96 -13.41
C MET A 87 -10.68 -4.53 -14.10
N LEU A 88 -10.77 -5.70 -14.69
CA LEU A 88 -9.67 -6.31 -15.44
C LEU A 88 -9.27 -5.47 -16.66
N GLN A 89 -10.24 -4.89 -17.36
CA GLN A 89 -9.96 -3.97 -18.44
C GLN A 89 -9.25 -2.71 -17.95
N ALA A 90 -9.70 -2.10 -16.86
CA ALA A 90 -9.06 -0.93 -16.26
C ALA A 90 -7.60 -1.23 -15.84
N MET A 91 -7.35 -2.40 -15.28
CA MET A 91 -6.00 -2.86 -14.92
C MET A 91 -5.12 -3.05 -16.16
N TRP A 92 -5.65 -3.60 -17.24
CA TRP A 92 -4.94 -3.77 -18.50
C TRP A 92 -4.56 -2.42 -19.13
N GLU A 93 -5.52 -1.50 -19.17
CA GLU A 93 -5.28 -0.14 -19.68
C GLU A 93 -4.24 0.60 -18.82
N PHE A 94 -4.27 0.44 -17.50
CA PHE A 94 -3.25 1.01 -16.60
C PHE A 94 -1.85 0.50 -16.94
N GLN A 95 -1.67 -0.80 -17.15
CA GLN A 95 -0.38 -1.36 -17.55
C GLN A 95 0.13 -0.77 -18.87
N THR A 96 -0.77 -0.62 -19.84
CA THR A 96 -0.45 0.01 -21.11
C THR A 96 -0.02 1.46 -20.95
N LEU A 97 -0.78 2.24 -20.18
CA LEU A 97 -0.46 3.65 -19.90
C LEU A 97 0.92 3.81 -19.23
N ILE A 98 1.23 2.97 -18.24
CA ILE A 98 2.53 3.01 -17.57
C ILE A 98 3.65 2.62 -18.54
N SER A 99 3.47 1.59 -19.37
CA SER A 99 4.43 1.18 -20.40
C SER A 99 4.75 2.33 -21.36
N GLU A 100 3.74 3.02 -21.85
CA GLU A 100 3.89 4.18 -22.73
C GLU A 100 4.62 5.34 -22.04
N LEU A 101 4.26 5.64 -20.78
CA LEU A 101 4.88 6.73 -20.03
C LEU A 101 6.37 6.51 -19.73
N VAL A 102 6.76 5.28 -19.42
CA VAL A 102 8.16 4.95 -19.06
C VAL A 102 8.98 4.48 -20.26
N GLY A 103 8.37 4.24 -21.41
CA GLY A 103 9.06 3.77 -22.63
C GLY A 103 9.57 2.32 -22.51
N LEU A 104 8.95 1.49 -21.70
CA LEU A 104 9.26 0.07 -21.57
C LEU A 104 8.13 -0.78 -22.16
N PRO A 105 8.45 -1.93 -22.78
CA PRO A 105 7.45 -2.71 -23.52
C PRO A 105 6.43 -3.43 -22.59
N ILE A 106 6.73 -3.58 -21.34
CA ILE A 106 5.90 -4.27 -20.36
C ILE A 106 5.94 -3.55 -19.04
N ALA A 107 4.79 -3.37 -18.42
CA ALA A 107 4.64 -2.99 -17.02
C ALA A 107 3.76 -4.02 -16.30
N ASN A 108 4.02 -4.27 -15.02
CA ASN A 108 3.06 -4.98 -14.17
C ASN A 108 1.98 -3.99 -13.69
N LEU A 109 1.06 -4.47 -12.90
CA LEU A 109 0.15 -3.60 -12.13
C LEU A 109 0.94 -2.84 -11.06
N SER A 110 0.38 -2.64 -9.91
CA SER A 110 1.06 -1.96 -8.81
C SER A 110 1.50 -2.97 -7.76
N LEU A 111 2.60 -2.65 -7.09
CA LEU A 111 2.99 -3.24 -5.80
C LEU A 111 2.57 -2.27 -4.67
N TYR A 112 2.64 -2.71 -3.42
CA TYR A 112 2.12 -1.94 -2.29
C TYR A 112 2.81 -0.59 -2.10
N ASP A 113 4.13 -0.55 -2.31
CA ASP A 113 4.93 0.69 -2.19
C ASP A 113 6.19 0.65 -3.07
N GLY A 114 6.80 1.82 -3.26
CA GLY A 114 7.96 1.94 -4.15
C GLY A 114 9.23 1.26 -3.63
N SER A 115 9.37 1.07 -2.33
CA SER A 115 10.56 0.41 -1.75
C SER A 115 10.50 -1.09 -1.96
N THR A 116 9.35 -1.72 -1.67
CA THR A 116 9.12 -3.14 -1.95
C THR A 116 9.09 -3.43 -3.45
N ALA A 117 8.52 -2.53 -4.27
CA ALA A 117 8.53 -2.67 -5.72
C ALA A 117 9.96 -2.74 -6.28
N ALA A 118 10.84 -1.86 -5.80
CA ALA A 118 12.25 -1.88 -6.19
C ALA A 118 12.95 -3.16 -5.72
N ALA A 119 12.73 -3.58 -4.49
CA ALA A 119 13.31 -4.81 -3.94
C ALA A 119 12.85 -6.07 -4.71
N GLU A 120 11.56 -6.17 -5.01
CA GLU A 120 11.00 -7.25 -5.84
C GLU A 120 11.58 -7.25 -7.26
N ALA A 121 11.80 -6.07 -7.84
CA ALA A 121 12.44 -5.96 -9.15
C ALA A 121 13.87 -6.51 -9.14
N LEU A 122 14.66 -6.24 -8.08
CA LEU A 122 16.01 -6.77 -7.93
C LEU A 122 16.00 -8.30 -7.82
N THR A 123 15.16 -8.87 -6.97
CA THR A 123 15.05 -10.32 -6.81
C THR A 123 14.55 -11.00 -8.08
N CYS A 124 13.61 -10.37 -8.79
CA CYS A 124 13.15 -10.84 -10.10
C CYS A 124 14.28 -10.85 -11.13
N ALA A 125 15.04 -9.75 -11.22
CA ALA A 125 16.17 -9.63 -12.15
C ALA A 125 17.23 -10.71 -11.91
N VAL A 126 17.59 -10.95 -10.65
CA VAL A 126 18.55 -12.02 -10.26
C VAL A 126 18.01 -13.39 -10.66
N ARG A 127 16.75 -13.71 -10.37
CA ARG A 127 16.15 -15.00 -10.73
C ARG A 127 16.11 -15.24 -12.24
N VAL A 128 15.79 -14.20 -13.03
CA VAL A 128 15.77 -14.28 -14.49
C VAL A 128 17.19 -14.46 -15.05
N HIS A 129 18.16 -13.72 -14.50
CA HIS A 129 19.56 -13.80 -14.92
C HIS A 129 20.15 -15.20 -14.64
N ASN A 130 19.93 -15.74 -13.45
CA ASN A 130 20.50 -17.01 -13.03
C ASN A 130 19.91 -18.24 -13.73
N ARG A 131 18.75 -18.10 -14.40
CA ARG A 131 18.24 -19.18 -15.26
C ARG A 131 19.15 -19.50 -16.44
N LYS A 132 20.04 -18.58 -16.85
CA LYS A 132 20.89 -18.68 -18.04
C LYS A 132 22.37 -18.79 -17.73
N ALA A 133 22.79 -18.45 -16.52
CA ALA A 133 24.23 -18.45 -16.15
C ALA A 133 24.41 -18.63 -14.65
N SER A 134 25.37 -19.46 -14.24
CA SER A 134 25.85 -19.55 -12.87
C SER A 134 26.74 -18.33 -12.56
N GLN A 135 26.15 -17.21 -12.30
CA GLN A 135 26.83 -15.93 -12.01
C GLN A 135 26.61 -15.54 -10.54
N PRO A 136 27.50 -14.74 -9.94
CA PRO A 136 27.28 -14.25 -8.58
C PRO A 136 26.00 -13.39 -8.49
N ASN A 137 25.25 -13.60 -7.43
CA ASN A 137 24.01 -12.86 -7.13
C ASN A 137 24.32 -11.45 -6.63
N THR A 138 24.88 -10.62 -7.50
CA THR A 138 25.26 -9.24 -7.15
C THR A 138 24.44 -8.25 -7.96
N VAL A 139 23.82 -7.31 -7.29
CA VAL A 139 23.07 -6.24 -7.90
C VAL A 139 23.71 -4.90 -7.51
N TYR A 140 23.90 -4.03 -8.48
CA TYR A 140 24.40 -2.68 -8.28
C TYR A 140 23.25 -1.71 -8.22
N VAL A 141 23.19 -0.92 -7.15
CA VAL A 141 22.18 0.10 -6.92
C VAL A 141 22.87 1.45 -6.74
N SER A 142 22.27 2.52 -7.24
CA SER A 142 22.82 3.87 -7.08
C SER A 142 22.94 4.23 -5.59
N ALA A 143 24.10 4.76 -5.20
CA ALA A 143 24.32 5.31 -3.85
C ALA A 143 23.43 6.54 -3.55
N LEU A 144 22.83 7.15 -4.58
CA LEU A 144 21.89 8.27 -4.44
C LEU A 144 20.46 7.80 -4.16
N THR A 145 20.21 6.49 -4.14
CA THR A 145 18.90 5.96 -3.74
C THR A 145 18.62 6.32 -2.27
N PRO A 146 17.40 6.78 -1.94
CA PRO A 146 17.03 7.11 -0.56
C PRO A 146 17.37 5.98 0.43
N PRO A 147 17.88 6.31 1.63
CA PRO A 147 18.36 5.31 2.60
C PRO A 147 17.30 4.30 3.05
N ASP A 148 16.07 4.74 3.18
CA ASP A 148 14.91 3.87 3.50
C ASP A 148 14.69 2.80 2.43
N LYS A 149 14.76 3.19 1.15
CA LYS A 149 14.64 2.26 0.02
C LYS A 149 15.82 1.29 -0.03
N LEU A 150 17.04 1.78 0.18
CA LEU A 150 18.24 0.92 0.25
C LEU A 150 18.12 -0.11 1.37
N SER A 151 17.61 0.28 2.54
CA SER A 151 17.39 -0.62 3.67
C SER A 151 16.44 -1.75 3.32
N VAL A 152 15.32 -1.45 2.66
CA VAL A 152 14.37 -2.47 2.20
C VAL A 152 14.98 -3.39 1.15
N MET A 153 15.65 -2.83 0.15
CA MET A 153 16.34 -3.62 -0.89
C MET A 153 17.37 -4.57 -0.28
N HIS A 154 18.17 -4.09 0.67
CA HIS A 154 19.16 -4.90 1.37
C HIS A 154 18.52 -6.07 2.12
N ASN A 155 17.40 -5.81 2.80
CA ASN A 155 16.67 -6.84 3.53
C ASN A 155 16.12 -7.96 2.62
N TYR A 156 15.70 -7.62 1.41
CA TYR A 156 15.21 -8.60 0.42
C TYR A 156 16.33 -9.41 -0.24
N CYS A 157 17.56 -8.92 -0.21
CA CYS A 157 18.71 -9.54 -0.87
C CYS A 157 19.62 -10.36 0.09
N GLN A 158 19.20 -10.58 1.32
CA GLN A 158 19.90 -11.38 2.32
C GLN A 158 19.75 -12.90 2.09
#